data_58968e2d990ce54794d6d3627e6bf161
#
_entry.id   58968e2d990ce54794d6d3627e6bf161
#
_cell.length_a   1.000
_cell.length_b   1.000
_cell.length_c   1.000
_cell.angle_alpha   90.00
_cell.angle_beta   90.00
_cell.angle_gamma   90.00
#
_symmetry.space_group_name_H-M   'P 1'
#
loop_
_entity.id
_entity.type
_entity.pdbx_description
1 polymer ?
#
loop_
_entity_poly.entity_id
_entity_poly.type
_entity_poly.pdbx_seq_one_letter_code
_entity_poly.pdbx_strand_id
1 'polypeptide(L)'
;MRNRAGILAALIVLTTLPLSATDHDPYIREEFADLENWEPLEFPAIPRHTDYSIESEGDSHYLKAESSASSSGLIFTAQFDVYRYPKMRWRWKVDNVYTGEQVNKARAKEGDDYPIRIYIIFQYDPEQADPLQRLTYVAAKRRYGEYPPHSALNYVWASNYRSQSTMTNPYSSRSKMIFLRMGDEQEGRWVEESVDILEDYRRVFGKNPPATAGLAIMNDSDDTCQSSVSYVDFIEVFR
;
A
#
# COMPACT_ATOMS: atom_id res chain seq x y z
N MET A 1 12.28 14.17 80.36
CA MET A 1 13.19 13.95 79.19
C MET A 1 12.35 13.49 78.01
N ARG A 2 12.13 14.35 76.99
CA ARG A 2 11.23 14.09 75.83
C ARG A 2 12.13 13.88 74.60
N ASN A 3 12.22 12.62 74.16
CA ASN A 3 12.85 12.29 72.89
C ASN A 3 11.92 12.66 71.72
N ARG A 4 12.38 13.55 70.84
CA ARG A 4 11.77 13.84 69.56
C ARG A 4 12.53 13.04 68.51
N ALA A 5 11.89 12.02 67.96
CA ALA A 5 12.36 11.34 66.77
C ALA A 5 11.90 12.15 65.51
N GLY A 6 12.86 12.66 64.76
CA GLY A 6 12.61 13.34 63.47
C GLY A 6 12.46 12.31 62.38
N ILE A 7 11.32 12.32 61.70
CA ILE A 7 11.07 11.52 60.47
C ILE A 7 11.60 12.32 59.28
N LEU A 8 12.64 11.81 58.66
CA LEU A 8 13.18 12.32 57.39
C LEU A 8 12.36 11.74 56.24
N ALA A 9 11.51 12.56 55.61
CA ALA A 9 10.79 12.18 54.41
C ALA A 9 11.70 12.35 53.20
N ALA A 10 12.09 11.24 52.60
CA ALA A 10 12.84 11.25 51.33
C ALA A 10 11.86 11.51 50.15
N LEU A 11 12.01 12.65 49.53
CA LEU A 11 11.25 13.04 48.32
C LEU A 11 11.87 12.30 47.11
N ILE A 12 11.22 11.25 46.63
CA ILE A 12 11.60 10.60 45.36
C ILE A 12 11.07 11.47 44.22
N VAL A 13 11.97 12.22 43.58
CA VAL A 13 11.68 12.94 42.34
C VAL A 13 11.76 11.92 41.21
N LEU A 14 10.59 11.43 40.74
CA LEU A 14 10.49 10.69 39.49
C LEU A 14 10.75 11.67 38.33
N THR A 15 11.96 11.68 37.79
CA THR A 15 12.26 12.33 36.50
C THR A 15 11.70 11.45 35.37
N THR A 16 10.55 11.81 34.85
CA THR A 16 10.08 11.28 33.58
C THR A 16 11.01 11.78 32.46
N LEU A 17 11.89 10.91 31.98
CA LEU A 17 12.64 11.19 30.74
C LEU A 17 11.61 11.30 29.61
N PRO A 18 11.65 12.35 28.79
CA PRO A 18 10.84 12.39 27.59
C PRO A 18 11.30 11.23 26.70
N LEU A 19 10.35 10.38 26.31
CA LEU A 19 10.55 9.40 25.24
C LEU A 19 10.88 10.23 24.01
N SER A 20 12.16 10.25 23.62
CA SER A 20 12.57 10.84 22.35
C SER A 20 11.85 10.06 21.27
N ALA A 21 10.81 10.64 20.69
CA ALA A 21 10.35 10.26 19.37
C ALA A 21 11.58 10.39 18.48
N THR A 22 12.09 9.27 17.95
CA THR A 22 13.10 9.30 16.89
C THR A 22 12.45 10.03 15.74
N ASP A 23 12.96 11.23 15.46
CA ASP A 23 12.53 12.09 14.37
C ASP A 23 12.88 11.34 13.07
N HIS A 24 11.98 10.47 12.60
CA HIS A 24 12.07 9.81 11.31
C HIS A 24 11.52 10.80 10.30
N ASP A 25 12.42 11.65 9.76
CA ASP A 25 12.07 12.47 8.61
C ASP A 25 11.76 11.51 7.43
N PRO A 26 10.48 11.31 7.03
CA PRO A 26 10.12 10.41 5.97
C PRO A 26 10.61 10.97 4.63
N TYR A 27 11.01 10.08 3.73
CA TYR A 27 11.38 10.47 2.37
C TYR A 27 10.14 10.84 1.54
N ILE A 28 9.05 10.09 1.72
CA ILE A 28 7.72 10.41 1.18
C ILE A 28 6.80 10.57 2.38
N ARG A 29 6.07 11.66 2.42
CA ARG A 29 4.95 11.91 3.32
C ARG A 29 3.80 12.48 2.52
N GLU A 30 2.79 11.66 2.29
CA GLU A 30 1.56 12.04 1.63
C GLU A 30 0.45 12.13 2.66
N GLU A 31 -0.24 13.27 2.71
CA GLU A 31 -1.34 13.57 3.64
C GLU A 31 -2.63 13.93 2.89
N PHE A 32 -2.65 13.73 1.57
CA PHE A 32 -3.80 13.94 0.69
C PHE A 32 -4.45 15.33 0.83
N ALA A 33 -3.63 16.38 0.95
CA ALA A 33 -4.13 17.76 0.89
C ALA A 33 -4.73 18.08 -0.50
N ASP A 34 -4.18 17.47 -1.55
CA ASP A 34 -4.60 17.53 -2.94
C ASP A 34 -4.15 16.26 -3.69
N LEU A 35 -4.32 16.25 -5.02
CA LEU A 35 -3.86 15.16 -5.90
C LEU A 35 -2.74 15.59 -6.86
N GLU A 36 -2.04 16.70 -6.62
CA GLU A 36 -1.01 17.23 -7.54
C GLU A 36 0.15 16.24 -7.74
N ASN A 37 0.44 15.40 -6.75
CA ASN A 37 1.49 14.37 -6.81
C ASN A 37 1.00 13.03 -7.39
N TRP A 38 -0.24 12.93 -7.84
CA TRP A 38 -0.84 11.70 -8.31
C TRP A 38 -1.31 11.81 -9.75
N GLU A 39 -0.98 10.80 -10.55
CA GLU A 39 -1.43 10.67 -11.93
C GLU A 39 -2.44 9.51 -12.06
N PRO A 40 -3.53 9.69 -12.86
CA PRO A 40 -4.47 8.61 -13.10
C PRO A 40 -3.80 7.40 -13.77
N LEU A 41 -4.11 6.21 -13.27
CA LEU A 41 -3.78 4.93 -13.88
C LEU A 41 -5.06 4.31 -14.44
N GLU A 42 -5.26 4.46 -15.72
CA GLU A 42 -6.41 3.92 -16.44
C GLU A 42 -6.03 2.69 -17.26
N PHE A 43 -6.96 1.75 -17.36
CA PHE A 43 -6.77 0.55 -18.18
C PHE A 43 -7.60 0.65 -19.45
N PRO A 44 -6.98 0.64 -20.66
CA PRO A 44 -7.70 0.86 -21.93
C PRO A 44 -8.85 -0.11 -22.20
N ALA A 45 -8.84 -1.29 -21.58
CA ALA A 45 -9.90 -2.29 -21.73
C ALA A 45 -11.07 -2.10 -20.75
N ILE A 46 -10.94 -1.22 -19.77
CA ILE A 46 -11.92 -0.96 -18.73
C ILE A 46 -12.59 0.39 -18.99
N PRO A 47 -13.87 0.41 -19.36
CA PRO A 47 -14.54 1.66 -19.77
C PRO A 47 -15.04 2.53 -18.58
N ARG A 48 -15.06 1.98 -17.38
CA ARG A 48 -15.48 2.69 -16.17
C ARG A 48 -14.30 2.79 -15.21
N HIS A 49 -14.03 4.00 -14.75
CA HIS A 49 -12.95 4.29 -13.82
C HIS A 49 -13.50 4.49 -12.42
N THR A 50 -12.71 4.19 -11.43
CA THR A 50 -12.97 4.47 -10.02
C THR A 50 -12.84 5.98 -9.80
N ASP A 51 -13.75 6.56 -9.06
CA ASP A 51 -13.72 7.98 -8.71
C ASP A 51 -12.80 8.20 -7.50
N TYR A 52 -11.83 9.09 -7.66
CA TYR A 52 -10.90 9.50 -6.61
C TYR A 52 -11.11 10.95 -6.25
N SER A 53 -11.30 11.23 -4.96
CA SER A 53 -11.51 12.59 -4.44
C SER A 53 -10.82 12.79 -3.10
N ILE A 54 -10.55 14.05 -2.75
CA ILE A 54 -10.09 14.41 -1.42
C ILE A 54 -11.29 14.78 -0.57
N GLU A 55 -11.38 14.15 0.59
CA GLU A 55 -12.35 14.54 1.63
C GLU A 55 -11.62 15.10 2.86
N SER A 56 -12.35 15.88 3.67
CA SER A 56 -11.78 16.55 4.84
C SER A 56 -12.67 16.33 6.06
N GLU A 57 -12.04 16.08 7.20
CA GLU A 57 -12.71 16.03 8.50
C GLU A 57 -11.91 16.86 9.50
N GLY A 58 -12.41 18.05 9.84
CA GLY A 58 -11.66 19.04 10.61
C GLY A 58 -10.44 19.53 9.81
N ASP A 59 -9.26 19.42 10.39
CA ASP A 59 -7.99 19.79 9.76
C ASP A 59 -7.30 18.63 9.00
N SER A 60 -7.90 17.43 9.03
CA SER A 60 -7.37 16.25 8.35
C SER A 60 -7.96 16.09 6.95
N HIS A 61 -7.11 15.65 6.01
CA HIS A 61 -7.51 15.32 4.65
C HIS A 61 -7.25 13.82 4.41
N TYR A 62 -8.02 13.21 3.51
CA TYR A 62 -7.81 11.83 3.12
C TYR A 62 -8.34 11.56 1.71
N LEU A 63 -7.69 10.64 1.03
CA LEU A 63 -8.18 10.14 -0.25
C LEU A 63 -9.41 9.28 -0.04
N LYS A 64 -10.47 9.54 -0.83
CA LYS A 64 -11.62 8.66 -1.00
C LYS A 64 -11.57 8.03 -2.37
N ALA A 65 -11.82 6.72 -2.46
CA ALA A 65 -11.92 5.95 -3.68
C ALA A 65 -13.30 5.25 -3.72
N GLU A 66 -14.08 5.53 -4.77
CA GLU A 66 -15.42 4.95 -4.98
C GLU A 66 -15.44 4.18 -6.28
N SER A 67 -15.63 2.86 -6.22
CA SER A 67 -15.82 2.02 -7.39
C SER A 67 -17.27 1.56 -7.54
N SER A 68 -17.73 1.45 -8.78
CA SER A 68 -19.04 0.88 -9.13
C SER A 68 -18.93 0.16 -10.47
N ALA A 69 -18.66 -1.16 -10.44
CA ALA A 69 -18.31 -1.96 -11.61
C ALA A 69 -17.22 -1.26 -12.46
N SER A 70 -16.17 -0.77 -11.79
CA SER A 70 -15.14 0.09 -12.34
C SER A 70 -13.77 -0.31 -11.84
N SER A 71 -12.72 0.09 -12.57
CA SER A 71 -11.34 -0.16 -12.16
C SER A 71 -10.43 0.94 -12.70
N SER A 72 -9.67 1.55 -11.81
CA SER A 72 -8.54 2.43 -12.11
C SER A 72 -7.69 2.61 -10.85
N GLY A 73 -6.60 3.35 -10.96
CA GLY A 73 -5.73 3.67 -9.85
C GLY A 73 -5.19 5.09 -9.94
N LEU A 74 -4.36 5.40 -8.96
CA LEU A 74 -3.53 6.59 -8.92
C LEU A 74 -2.06 6.16 -8.76
N ILE A 75 -1.17 6.74 -9.55
CA ILE A 75 0.29 6.53 -9.44
C ILE A 75 0.90 7.79 -8.82
N PHE A 76 1.71 7.61 -7.79
CA PHE A 76 2.49 8.69 -7.19
C PHE A 76 3.67 9.05 -8.09
N THR A 77 3.87 10.31 -8.35
CA THR A 77 4.86 10.78 -9.34
C THR A 77 6.31 10.59 -8.90
N ALA A 78 6.57 10.62 -7.57
CA ALA A 78 7.91 10.43 -7.06
C ALA A 78 8.25 8.94 -6.88
N GLN A 79 9.53 8.64 -7.08
CA GLN A 79 10.12 7.32 -6.86
C GLN A 79 11.10 7.36 -5.69
N PHE A 80 11.39 6.20 -5.11
CA PHE A 80 12.34 6.07 -3.99
C PHE A 80 13.26 4.87 -4.17
N ASP A 81 14.40 4.91 -3.46
CA ASP A 81 15.33 3.79 -3.36
C ASP A 81 14.92 2.89 -2.18
N VAL A 82 14.45 1.67 -2.48
CA VAL A 82 13.94 0.72 -1.49
C VAL A 82 15.04 0.21 -0.54
N TYR A 83 16.31 0.27 -0.91
CA TYR A 83 17.41 -0.10 -0.01
C TYR A 83 17.73 1.00 0.99
N ARG A 84 17.44 2.24 0.63
CA ARG A 84 17.65 3.41 1.48
C ARG A 84 16.44 3.70 2.36
N TYR A 85 15.23 3.44 1.83
CA TYR A 85 13.95 3.67 2.47
C TYR A 85 13.07 2.41 2.37
N PRO A 86 13.40 1.36 3.16
CA PRO A 86 12.74 0.06 3.03
C PRO A 86 11.38 -0.02 3.71
N LYS A 87 11.04 0.94 4.56
CA LYS A 87 9.83 0.86 5.37
C LYS A 87 8.74 1.76 4.85
N MET A 88 7.50 1.30 4.98
CA MET A 88 6.31 2.07 4.66
C MET A 88 5.26 1.90 5.75
N ARG A 89 4.54 2.97 6.07
CA ARG A 89 3.33 2.92 6.87
C ARG A 89 2.25 3.78 6.24
N TRP A 90 1.00 3.40 6.48
CA TRP A 90 -0.17 4.13 6.01
C TRP A 90 -1.36 3.83 6.89
N ARG A 91 -2.42 4.61 6.74
CA ARG A 91 -3.70 4.37 7.39
C ARG A 91 -4.80 4.33 6.34
N TRP A 92 -5.59 3.28 6.36
CA TRP A 92 -6.67 3.05 5.41
C TRP A 92 -7.97 2.63 6.11
N LYS A 93 -9.08 2.79 5.38
CA LYS A 93 -10.41 2.37 5.82
C LYS A 93 -11.18 1.83 4.60
N VAL A 94 -12.01 0.82 4.82
CA VAL A 94 -12.95 0.26 3.85
C VAL A 94 -14.33 0.32 4.47
N ASP A 95 -15.30 0.94 3.80
CA ASP A 95 -16.66 1.03 4.31
C ASP A 95 -17.46 -0.25 4.03
N ASN A 96 -17.09 -0.97 2.96
CA ASN A 96 -17.69 -2.27 2.64
C ASN A 96 -16.74 -3.13 1.80
N VAL A 97 -16.79 -4.45 2.04
CA VAL A 97 -16.14 -5.45 1.19
C VAL A 97 -17.13 -6.06 0.20
N TYR A 98 -16.62 -6.76 -0.81
CA TYR A 98 -17.45 -7.49 -1.78
C TYR A 98 -17.95 -8.81 -1.20
N THR A 99 -19.12 -9.26 -1.67
CA THR A 99 -19.78 -10.48 -1.18
C THR A 99 -20.09 -11.43 -2.33
N GLY A 100 -20.47 -12.68 -2.00
CA GLY A 100 -20.90 -13.68 -2.97
C GLY A 100 -19.79 -14.59 -3.50
N GLU A 101 -20.18 -15.52 -4.39
CA GLU A 101 -19.28 -16.59 -4.86
C GLU A 101 -18.11 -16.10 -5.74
N GLN A 102 -18.28 -14.97 -6.45
CA GLN A 102 -17.25 -14.45 -7.36
C GLN A 102 -16.01 -14.02 -6.59
N VAL A 103 -16.19 -13.46 -5.40
CA VAL A 103 -15.08 -13.05 -4.53
C VAL A 103 -14.20 -14.23 -4.09
N ASN A 104 -14.74 -15.45 -4.12
CA ASN A 104 -14.00 -16.68 -3.81
C ASN A 104 -13.11 -17.18 -4.95
N LYS A 105 -13.26 -16.62 -6.16
CA LYS A 105 -12.48 -16.99 -7.36
C LYS A 105 -11.19 -16.21 -7.52
N ALA A 106 -10.64 -15.65 -6.47
CA ALA A 106 -9.49 -14.75 -6.51
C ALA A 106 -8.19 -15.31 -7.12
N ARG A 107 -8.12 -16.62 -7.39
CA ARG A 107 -7.05 -17.22 -8.21
C ARG A 107 -7.35 -17.16 -9.70
N ALA A 108 -8.56 -16.84 -10.07
CA ALA A 108 -9.00 -16.58 -11.43
C ALA A 108 -9.14 -15.06 -11.61
N LYS A 109 -9.02 -14.59 -12.84
CA LYS A 109 -9.14 -13.16 -13.16
C LYS A 109 -10.49 -12.58 -12.76
N GLU A 110 -11.55 -13.39 -12.83
CA GLU A 110 -12.94 -13.04 -12.51
C GLU A 110 -13.20 -12.73 -11.02
N GLY A 111 -12.20 -12.78 -10.18
CA GLY A 111 -12.32 -12.49 -8.74
C GLY A 111 -11.15 -11.66 -8.21
N ASP A 112 -10.44 -10.96 -9.07
CA ASP A 112 -9.29 -10.11 -8.70
C ASP A 112 -9.71 -8.68 -8.32
N ASP A 113 -10.90 -8.51 -7.77
CA ASP A 113 -11.40 -7.26 -7.22
C ASP A 113 -11.08 -7.11 -5.74
N TYR A 114 -10.61 -5.94 -5.38
CA TYR A 114 -10.32 -5.59 -3.99
C TYR A 114 -10.76 -4.16 -3.68
N PRO A 115 -11.43 -3.93 -2.53
CA PRO A 115 -11.89 -2.60 -2.15
C PRO A 115 -10.75 -1.60 -2.01
N ILE A 116 -9.52 -2.05 -1.71
CA ILE A 116 -8.33 -1.21 -1.77
C ILE A 116 -7.05 -2.03 -1.85
N ARG A 117 -6.10 -1.53 -2.64
CA ARG A 117 -4.74 -2.06 -2.77
C ARG A 117 -3.73 -0.92 -2.79
N ILE A 118 -2.59 -1.10 -2.12
CA ILE A 118 -1.42 -0.22 -2.26
C ILE A 118 -0.32 -1.01 -2.93
N TYR A 119 0.20 -0.48 -4.02
CA TYR A 119 1.26 -1.10 -4.81
C TYR A 119 2.61 -0.45 -4.53
N ILE A 120 3.63 -1.30 -4.47
CA ILE A 120 5.02 -0.92 -4.67
C ILE A 120 5.44 -1.45 -6.02
N ILE A 121 5.70 -0.55 -6.96
CA ILE A 121 6.00 -0.87 -8.36
C ILE A 121 7.50 -0.70 -8.58
N PHE A 122 8.22 -1.82 -8.75
CA PHE A 122 9.67 -1.80 -8.96
C PHE A 122 10.00 -1.56 -10.43
N GLN A 123 10.87 -0.60 -10.67
CA GLN A 123 11.27 -0.22 -12.02
C GLN A 123 12.26 -1.23 -12.62
N TYR A 124 12.20 -1.36 -13.94
CA TYR A 124 13.18 -2.17 -14.67
C TYR A 124 14.52 -1.43 -14.75
N ASP A 125 15.59 -2.11 -14.31
CA ASP A 125 16.95 -1.61 -14.42
C ASP A 125 17.71 -2.35 -15.53
N PRO A 126 17.99 -1.69 -16.68
CA PRO A 126 18.73 -2.30 -17.77
C PRO A 126 20.16 -2.70 -17.40
N GLU A 127 20.78 -2.03 -16.43
CA GLU A 127 22.16 -2.30 -16.05
C GLU A 127 22.31 -3.60 -15.26
N GLN A 128 21.29 -3.95 -14.50
CA GLN A 128 21.23 -5.18 -13.70
C GLN A 128 20.57 -6.37 -14.41
N ALA A 129 19.99 -6.14 -15.59
CA ALA A 129 19.27 -7.17 -16.32
C ALA A 129 20.21 -8.12 -17.05
N ASP A 130 19.89 -9.42 -17.07
CA ASP A 130 20.54 -10.39 -17.92
C ASP A 130 20.25 -10.14 -19.43
N PRO A 131 21.05 -10.69 -20.36
CA PRO A 131 20.90 -10.42 -21.79
C PRO A 131 19.53 -10.80 -22.37
N LEU A 132 18.90 -11.89 -21.90
CA LEU A 132 17.58 -12.31 -22.37
C LEU A 132 16.48 -11.37 -21.86
N GLN A 133 16.58 -10.99 -20.60
CA GLN A 133 15.70 -10.00 -19.99
C GLN A 133 15.79 -8.66 -20.73
N ARG A 134 17.01 -8.17 -21.02
CA ARG A 134 17.23 -6.94 -21.80
C ARG A 134 16.51 -7.00 -23.15
N LEU A 135 16.67 -8.10 -23.88
CA LEU A 135 16.03 -8.27 -25.18
C LEU A 135 14.50 -8.19 -25.08
N THR A 136 13.92 -8.85 -24.07
CA THR A 136 12.48 -8.85 -23.83
C THR A 136 11.97 -7.44 -23.52
N TYR A 137 12.66 -6.69 -22.63
CA TYR A 137 12.27 -5.34 -22.26
C TYR A 137 12.46 -4.32 -23.38
N VAL A 138 13.52 -4.46 -24.21
CA VAL A 138 13.71 -3.62 -25.40
C VAL A 138 12.58 -3.85 -26.41
N ALA A 139 12.14 -5.09 -26.60
CA ALA A 139 11.00 -5.39 -27.47
C ALA A 139 9.69 -4.79 -26.91
N ALA A 140 9.47 -4.88 -25.60
CA ALA A 140 8.32 -4.28 -24.94
C ALA A 140 8.34 -2.74 -25.07
N LYS A 141 9.47 -2.09 -24.81
CA LYS A 141 9.62 -0.63 -24.98
C LYS A 141 9.32 -0.18 -26.41
N ARG A 142 9.77 -0.94 -27.43
CA ARG A 142 9.44 -0.62 -28.84
C ARG A 142 7.94 -0.68 -29.12
N ARG A 143 7.22 -1.56 -28.42
CA ARG A 143 5.78 -1.75 -28.61
C ARG A 143 4.93 -0.75 -27.82
N TYR A 144 5.32 -0.41 -26.60
CA TYR A 144 4.52 0.37 -25.65
C TYR A 144 5.05 1.78 -25.38
N GLY A 145 6.23 2.13 -25.94
CA GLY A 145 6.86 3.45 -25.76
C GLY A 145 7.79 3.54 -24.55
N GLU A 146 7.57 2.71 -23.54
CA GLU A 146 8.34 2.69 -22.29
C GLU A 146 8.67 1.27 -21.83
N TYR A 147 9.56 1.15 -20.86
CA TYR A 147 9.80 -0.13 -20.22
C TYR A 147 8.66 -0.47 -19.27
N PRO A 148 8.08 -1.68 -19.37
CA PRO A 148 7.12 -2.12 -18.36
C PRO A 148 7.82 -2.30 -17.01
N PRO A 149 7.07 -2.21 -15.88
CA PRO A 149 7.62 -2.49 -14.56
C PRO A 149 8.31 -3.85 -14.45
N HIS A 150 9.37 -3.91 -13.64
CA HIS A 150 10.05 -5.18 -13.37
C HIS A 150 9.14 -6.14 -12.59
N SER A 151 8.53 -5.66 -11.53
CA SER A 151 7.67 -6.43 -10.64
C SER A 151 6.87 -5.51 -9.72
N ALA A 152 5.90 -6.06 -8.99
CA ALA A 152 5.15 -5.32 -8.00
C ALA A 152 4.85 -6.15 -6.75
N LEU A 153 4.82 -5.49 -5.59
CA LEU A 153 4.12 -5.94 -4.39
C LEU A 153 2.77 -5.24 -4.33
N ASN A 154 1.74 -5.96 -3.90
CA ASN A 154 0.42 -5.40 -3.64
C ASN A 154 0.06 -5.69 -2.20
N TYR A 155 -0.10 -4.67 -1.40
CA TYR A 155 -0.68 -4.77 -0.07
C TYR A 155 -2.19 -4.62 -0.20
N VAL A 156 -2.92 -5.62 0.27
CA VAL A 156 -4.33 -5.81 -0.09
C VAL A 156 -5.20 -5.91 1.15
N TRP A 157 -6.34 -5.21 1.13
CA TRP A 157 -7.50 -5.53 1.94
C TRP A 157 -8.41 -6.45 1.11
N ALA A 158 -8.48 -7.74 1.47
CA ALA A 158 -9.28 -8.72 0.76
C ALA A 158 -10.68 -8.83 1.33
N SER A 159 -11.67 -9.02 0.46
CA SER A 159 -13.06 -9.20 0.89
C SER A 159 -13.32 -10.51 1.64
N ASN A 160 -12.51 -11.53 1.41
CA ASN A 160 -12.69 -12.86 2.03
C ASN A 160 -11.48 -13.28 2.84
N TYR A 161 -11.74 -14.10 3.85
CA TYR A 161 -10.70 -14.83 4.56
C TYR A 161 -10.03 -15.85 3.64
N ARG A 162 -8.69 -15.88 3.70
CA ARG A 162 -7.85 -16.78 2.92
C ARG A 162 -6.90 -17.52 3.85
N SER A 163 -6.64 -18.79 3.55
CA SER A 163 -5.66 -19.58 4.31
C SER A 163 -4.21 -19.18 4.08
N GLN A 164 -3.94 -18.44 3.01
CA GLN A 164 -2.60 -17.95 2.64
C GLN A 164 -2.58 -16.42 2.75
N SER A 165 -1.57 -15.88 3.39
CA SER A 165 -1.34 -14.43 3.49
C SER A 165 -0.73 -13.83 2.23
N THR A 166 -0.32 -14.66 1.25
CA THR A 166 0.29 -14.19 0.00
C THR A 166 -0.20 -15.00 -1.19
N MET A 167 -0.30 -14.36 -2.36
CA MET A 167 -0.67 -15.00 -3.62
C MET A 167 0.02 -14.32 -4.81
N THR A 168 0.23 -15.08 -5.90
CA THR A 168 0.61 -14.47 -7.18
C THR A 168 -0.62 -13.86 -7.82
N ASN A 169 -0.50 -12.65 -8.35
CA ASN A 169 -1.58 -11.98 -9.05
C ASN A 169 -1.95 -12.77 -10.33
N PRO A 170 -3.25 -12.99 -10.60
CA PRO A 170 -3.69 -13.81 -11.73
C PRO A 170 -3.37 -13.20 -13.12
N TYR A 171 -3.12 -11.89 -13.19
CA TYR A 171 -2.75 -11.21 -14.43
C TYR A 171 -1.24 -11.21 -14.68
N SER A 172 -0.41 -11.33 -13.63
CA SER A 172 1.05 -11.25 -13.77
C SER A 172 1.80 -12.07 -12.73
N SER A 173 2.64 -12.99 -13.19
CA SER A 173 3.57 -13.72 -12.31
C SER A 173 4.60 -12.82 -11.62
N ARG A 174 4.80 -11.61 -12.13
CA ARG A 174 5.70 -10.59 -11.57
C ARG A 174 5.04 -9.71 -10.52
N SER A 175 3.77 -9.92 -10.22
CA SER A 175 3.04 -9.21 -9.19
C SER A 175 2.65 -10.18 -8.07
N LYS A 176 2.98 -9.83 -6.84
CA LYS A 176 2.66 -10.63 -5.65
C LYS A 176 1.74 -9.82 -4.74
N MET A 177 0.69 -10.48 -4.26
CA MET A 177 -0.26 -9.92 -3.32
C MET A 177 0.05 -10.38 -1.90
N ILE A 178 -0.01 -9.46 -0.96
CA ILE A 178 0.15 -9.68 0.47
C ILE A 178 -1.13 -9.19 1.13
N PHE A 179 -1.92 -10.12 1.66
CA PHE A 179 -3.18 -9.82 2.31
C PHE A 179 -2.93 -9.39 3.75
N LEU A 180 -3.04 -8.09 4.02
CA LEU A 180 -2.87 -7.51 5.36
C LEU A 180 -4.19 -7.54 6.13
N ARG A 181 -5.31 -7.30 5.45
CA ARG A 181 -6.65 -7.37 6.01
C ARG A 181 -7.52 -8.29 5.16
N MET A 182 -8.47 -8.94 5.83
CA MET A 182 -9.37 -9.91 5.20
C MET A 182 -10.73 -9.87 5.88
N GLY A 183 -11.80 -9.89 5.07
CA GLY A 183 -13.17 -9.90 5.55
C GLY A 183 -13.64 -8.54 6.05
N ASP A 184 -14.78 -8.55 6.72
CA ASP A 184 -15.62 -7.42 7.11
C ASP A 184 -15.48 -6.96 8.57
N GLU A 185 -14.73 -7.69 9.41
CA GLU A 185 -14.64 -7.40 10.86
C GLU A 185 -14.17 -5.99 11.19
N GLN A 186 -13.44 -5.34 10.29
CA GLN A 186 -12.87 -4.00 10.48
C GLN A 186 -13.47 -2.95 9.53
N GLU A 187 -14.57 -3.26 8.84
CA GLU A 187 -15.29 -2.27 8.02
C GLU A 187 -15.63 -1.01 8.82
N GLY A 188 -15.55 0.14 8.16
CA GLY A 188 -15.80 1.44 8.75
C GLY A 188 -14.76 1.92 9.76
N ARG A 189 -13.68 1.17 9.99
CA ARG A 189 -12.63 1.54 10.94
C ARG A 189 -11.34 1.91 10.24
N TRP A 190 -10.73 2.97 10.70
CA TRP A 190 -9.36 3.31 10.32
C TRP A 190 -8.37 2.28 10.88
N VAL A 191 -7.54 1.74 10.02
CA VAL A 191 -6.51 0.75 10.36
C VAL A 191 -5.16 1.25 9.87
N GLU A 192 -4.16 1.24 10.73
CA GLU A 192 -2.78 1.57 10.39
C GLU A 192 -1.99 0.30 10.09
N GLU A 193 -1.18 0.36 9.04
CA GLU A 193 -0.27 -0.70 8.63
C GLU A 193 1.17 -0.18 8.65
N SER A 194 2.10 -1.10 8.93
CA SER A 194 3.54 -0.85 8.82
C SER A 194 4.23 -2.09 8.27
N VAL A 195 5.05 -1.92 7.24
CA VAL A 195 5.71 -3.02 6.52
C VAL A 195 7.19 -2.69 6.25
N ASP A 196 7.99 -3.74 6.07
CA ASP A 196 9.31 -3.65 5.46
C ASP A 196 9.22 -4.17 4.02
N ILE A 197 9.24 -3.26 3.06
CA ILE A 197 9.09 -3.52 1.62
C ILE A 197 10.20 -4.47 1.13
N LEU A 198 11.43 -4.28 1.64
CA LEU A 198 12.59 -5.05 1.20
C LEU A 198 12.51 -6.50 1.71
N GLU A 199 12.12 -6.68 2.97
CA GLU A 199 11.92 -8.01 3.55
C GLU A 199 10.75 -8.74 2.91
N ASP A 200 9.62 -8.05 2.68
CA ASP A 200 8.45 -8.60 2.02
C ASP A 200 8.76 -9.05 0.59
N TYR A 201 9.50 -8.22 -0.16
CA TYR A 201 9.91 -8.62 -1.51
C TYR A 201 10.77 -9.88 -1.49
N ARG A 202 11.79 -9.93 -0.62
CA ARG A 202 12.65 -11.11 -0.47
C ARG A 202 11.86 -12.36 -0.10
N ARG A 203 10.90 -12.21 0.80
CA ARG A 203 10.05 -13.31 1.26
C ARG A 203 9.19 -13.89 0.15
N VAL A 204 8.58 -13.05 -0.71
CA VAL A 204 7.62 -13.53 -1.71
C VAL A 204 8.23 -13.82 -3.09
N PHE A 205 9.37 -13.20 -3.42
CA PHE A 205 10.08 -13.43 -4.70
C PHE A 205 11.33 -14.31 -4.55
N GLY A 206 11.86 -14.52 -3.35
CA GLY A 206 13.08 -15.28 -3.09
C GLY A 206 14.37 -14.61 -3.61
N LYS A 207 14.34 -13.32 -3.90
CA LYS A 207 15.46 -12.54 -4.46
C LYS A 207 15.38 -11.07 -4.06
N ASN A 208 16.44 -10.32 -4.31
CA ASN A 208 16.45 -8.88 -4.10
C ASN A 208 15.65 -8.14 -5.18
N PRO A 209 14.94 -7.03 -4.83
CA PRO A 209 14.27 -6.16 -5.80
C PRO A 209 15.26 -5.28 -6.56
N PRO A 210 14.84 -4.68 -7.70
CA PRO A 210 15.47 -3.45 -8.19
C PRO A 210 15.44 -2.34 -7.14
N ALA A 211 16.41 -1.42 -7.20
CA ALA A 211 16.51 -0.37 -6.19
C ALA A 211 15.38 0.66 -6.27
N THR A 212 14.98 1.03 -7.49
CA THR A 212 13.98 2.08 -7.71
C THR A 212 12.57 1.52 -7.64
N ALA A 213 11.73 2.12 -6.80
CA ALA A 213 10.33 1.79 -6.63
C ALA A 213 9.44 3.03 -6.63
N GLY A 214 8.19 2.87 -7.03
CA GLY A 214 7.14 3.87 -6.96
C GLY A 214 5.92 3.32 -6.22
N LEU A 215 4.96 4.21 -5.93
CA LEU A 215 3.71 3.90 -5.24
C LEU A 215 2.52 3.98 -6.20
N ALA A 216 1.49 3.15 -5.97
CA ALA A 216 0.18 3.35 -6.56
C ALA A 216 -0.92 2.88 -5.59
N ILE A 217 -2.11 3.45 -5.75
CA ILE A 217 -3.32 3.06 -5.02
C ILE A 217 -4.34 2.59 -6.06
N MET A 218 -5.07 1.53 -5.76
CA MET A 218 -6.12 1.04 -6.64
C MET A 218 -7.31 0.53 -5.83
N ASN A 219 -8.51 0.82 -6.33
CA ASN A 219 -9.77 0.26 -5.90
C ASN A 219 -10.49 -0.23 -7.16
N ASP A 220 -10.93 -1.47 -7.17
CA ASP A 220 -11.53 -2.09 -8.35
C ASP A 220 -12.69 -3.02 -7.98
N SER A 221 -13.71 -3.04 -8.84
CA SER A 221 -14.95 -3.81 -8.70
C SER A 221 -15.54 -4.24 -10.05
N ASP A 222 -14.73 -4.19 -11.12
CA ASP A 222 -15.21 -4.45 -12.48
C ASP A 222 -15.48 -5.95 -12.74
N ASP A 223 -14.70 -6.84 -12.15
CA ASP A 223 -14.89 -8.29 -12.27
C ASP A 223 -16.11 -8.79 -11.50
N THR A 224 -16.38 -8.25 -10.32
CA THR A 224 -17.54 -8.61 -9.47
C THR A 224 -18.80 -7.83 -9.80
N CYS A 225 -18.69 -6.73 -10.54
CA CYS A 225 -19.77 -5.78 -10.83
C CYS A 225 -20.43 -5.22 -9.55
N GLN A 226 -19.67 -5.08 -8.48
CA GLN A 226 -20.13 -4.54 -7.20
C GLN A 226 -19.68 -3.07 -7.02
N SER A 227 -19.86 -2.54 -5.84
CA SER A 227 -19.40 -1.20 -5.47
C SER A 227 -18.69 -1.24 -4.14
N SER A 228 -17.66 -0.41 -3.97
CA SER A 228 -17.00 -0.21 -2.68
C SER A 228 -16.58 1.24 -2.51
N VAL A 229 -16.47 1.62 -1.24
CA VAL A 229 -15.90 2.89 -0.81
C VAL A 229 -14.74 2.60 0.12
N SER A 230 -13.60 3.19 -0.16
CA SER A 230 -12.40 3.06 0.65
C SER A 230 -11.65 4.38 0.76
N TYR A 231 -10.76 4.46 1.74
CA TYR A 231 -10.06 5.70 2.06
C TYR A 231 -8.61 5.41 2.42
N VAL A 232 -7.74 6.39 2.14
CA VAL A 232 -6.36 6.43 2.63
C VAL A 232 -6.08 7.78 3.27
N ASP A 233 -5.64 7.78 4.52
CA ASP A 233 -5.42 8.99 5.29
C ASP A 233 -4.02 9.56 5.10
N PHE A 234 -3.01 8.72 5.22
CA PHE A 234 -1.63 9.10 4.91
C PHE A 234 -0.84 7.91 4.38
N ILE A 235 0.27 8.22 3.69
CA ILE A 235 1.31 7.24 3.33
C ILE A 235 2.68 7.85 3.65
N GLU A 236 3.52 7.10 4.35
CA GLU A 236 4.92 7.46 4.61
C GLU A 236 5.87 6.37 4.15
N VAL A 237 6.96 6.77 3.48
CA VAL A 237 8.09 5.89 3.15
C VAL A 237 9.33 6.42 3.87
N PHE A 238 10.00 5.57 4.65
CA PHE A 238 11.04 5.97 5.58
C PHE A 238 12.14 4.89 5.76
N ARG A 239 13.14 5.20 6.58
CA ARG A 239 14.29 4.32 6.91
C ARG A 239 13.98 3.30 7.98
#